data_aa3c9becab8c9726beea5d63bb210b51
#
_entry.id   aa3c9becab8c9726beea5d63bb210b51
#
_cell.length_a   1.000
_cell.length_b   1.000
_cell.length_c   1.000
_cell.angle_alpha   90.00
_cell.angle_beta   90.00
_cell.angle_gamma   90.00
#
_symmetry.space_group_name_H-M   'P 1'
#
loop_
_entity.id
_entity.type
_entity.pdbx_description
1 polymer ?
#
loop_
_entity_poly.entity_id
_entity_poly.type
_entity_poly.pdbx_seq_one_letter_code
_entity_poly.pdbx_strand_id
1 'polypeptide(L)'
;MARGRISADLRDLDRSENRVEVGRWLRAQREAAGLTQRELAEKVGTLYYTYISQIELGQGKVIPERWETWAKALNIHPRIFAMKLLEAYEPTAYRLIFGDE
;
A
#
# COMPACT_ATOMS: atom_id res chain seq x y z
N MET A 1 -12.28 -29.46 7.24
CA MET A 1 -12.37 -28.98 5.85
C MET A 1 -12.88 -27.56 5.77
N ALA A 2 -14.15 -27.34 6.08
CA ALA A 2 -14.72 -26.01 5.98
C ALA A 2 -14.02 -25.00 6.89
N ARG A 3 -13.53 -25.43 8.02
CA ARG A 3 -12.85 -24.55 8.97
C ARG A 3 -11.61 -23.89 8.41
N GLY A 4 -10.78 -24.67 7.72
CA GLY A 4 -9.56 -24.11 7.14
C GLY A 4 -9.87 -23.05 6.12
N ARG A 5 -10.89 -23.28 5.30
CA ARG A 5 -11.30 -22.31 4.30
C ARG A 5 -11.83 -21.03 4.92
N ILE A 6 -12.65 -21.17 5.98
CA ILE A 6 -13.21 -20.01 6.66
C ILE A 6 -12.11 -19.13 7.23
N SER A 7 -11.11 -19.75 7.86
CA SER A 7 -9.98 -19.00 8.43
C SER A 7 -9.19 -18.28 7.33
N ALA A 8 -8.96 -18.93 6.20
CA ALA A 8 -8.25 -18.32 5.09
C ALA A 8 -9.04 -17.14 4.52
N ASP A 9 -10.37 -17.33 4.39
CA ASP A 9 -11.23 -16.26 3.86
C ASP A 9 -11.20 -15.03 4.76
N LEU A 10 -11.22 -15.23 6.06
CA LEU A 10 -11.16 -14.10 7.01
C LEU A 10 -9.84 -13.35 6.89
N ARG A 11 -8.73 -14.07 6.74
CA ARG A 11 -7.43 -13.42 6.56
C ARG A 11 -7.37 -12.64 5.25
N ASP A 12 -7.95 -13.19 4.19
CA ASP A 12 -8.00 -12.52 2.91
C ASP A 12 -8.83 -11.24 2.98
N LEU A 13 -9.95 -11.29 3.73
CA LEU A 13 -10.78 -10.11 3.92
C LEU A 13 -10.01 -9.01 4.67
N ASP A 14 -9.29 -9.37 5.73
CA ASP A 14 -8.51 -8.41 6.49
C ASP A 14 -7.45 -7.73 5.62
N ARG A 15 -6.75 -8.51 4.80
CA ARG A 15 -5.76 -7.97 3.90
C ARG A 15 -6.40 -7.08 2.84
N SER A 16 -7.57 -7.49 2.35
CA SER A 16 -8.28 -6.70 1.35
C SER A 16 -8.69 -5.35 1.92
N GLU A 17 -9.24 -5.34 3.13
CA GLU A 17 -9.62 -4.10 3.80
C GLU A 17 -8.41 -3.21 4.05
N ASN A 18 -7.30 -3.81 4.48
CA ASN A 18 -6.06 -3.06 4.72
C ASN A 18 -5.54 -2.43 3.43
N ARG A 19 -5.65 -3.15 2.32
CA ARG A 19 -5.22 -2.61 1.03
C ARG A 19 -6.09 -1.42 0.61
N VAL A 20 -7.38 -1.50 0.87
CA VAL A 20 -8.28 -0.38 0.57
C VAL A 20 -7.91 0.83 1.42
N GLU A 21 -7.67 0.61 2.71
CA GLU A 21 -7.32 1.71 3.60
C GLU A 21 -6.00 2.35 3.24
N VAL A 22 -4.98 1.54 2.96
CA VAL A 22 -3.68 2.12 2.59
C VAL A 22 -3.76 2.77 1.21
N GLY A 23 -4.64 2.26 0.35
CA GLY A 23 -4.88 2.90 -0.94
C GLY A 23 -5.43 4.30 -0.77
N ARG A 24 -6.37 4.48 0.14
CA ARG A 24 -6.90 5.82 0.46
C ARG A 24 -5.82 6.71 1.03
N TRP A 25 -4.99 6.17 1.89
CA TRP A 25 -3.88 6.92 2.47
C TRP A 25 -2.91 7.37 1.37
N LEU A 26 -2.58 6.47 0.45
CA LEU A 26 -1.70 6.80 -0.66
C LEU A 26 -2.28 7.92 -1.52
N ARG A 27 -3.58 7.84 -1.80
CA ARG A 27 -4.26 8.89 -2.55
C ARG A 27 -4.17 10.23 -1.82
N ALA A 28 -4.42 10.22 -0.50
CA ALA A 28 -4.36 11.45 0.29
C ALA A 28 -2.94 12.03 0.26
N GLN A 29 -1.91 11.18 0.34
CA GLN A 29 -0.54 11.65 0.26
C GLN A 29 -0.22 12.22 -1.12
N ARG A 30 -0.73 11.59 -2.17
CA ARG A 30 -0.54 12.11 -3.53
C ARG A 30 -1.18 13.49 -3.68
N GLU A 31 -2.41 13.63 -3.20
CA GLU A 31 -3.12 14.90 -3.28
C GLU A 31 -2.42 15.97 -2.45
N ALA A 32 -1.93 15.61 -1.26
CA ALA A 32 -1.19 16.53 -0.43
C ALA A 32 0.12 16.99 -1.09
N ALA A 33 0.70 16.14 -1.92
CA ALA A 33 1.90 16.49 -2.67
C ALA A 33 1.57 17.29 -3.94
N GLY A 34 0.30 17.52 -4.22
CA GLY A 34 -0.13 18.30 -5.37
C GLY A 34 -0.01 17.56 -6.69
N LEU A 35 -0.04 16.24 -6.67
CA LEU A 35 0.19 15.43 -7.86
C LEU A 35 -1.10 14.82 -8.38
N THR A 36 -1.27 14.82 -9.70
CA THR A 36 -2.29 14.00 -10.34
C THR A 36 -1.79 12.56 -10.41
N GLN A 37 -2.69 11.63 -10.71
CA GLN A 37 -2.30 10.23 -10.90
C GLN A 37 -1.27 10.09 -12.03
N ARG A 38 -1.42 10.85 -13.10
CA ARG A 38 -0.47 10.83 -14.21
C ARG A 38 0.89 11.34 -13.80
N GLU A 39 0.92 12.41 -13.03
CA GLU A 39 2.18 12.98 -12.55
C GLU A 39 2.90 12.01 -11.61
N LEU A 40 2.15 11.35 -10.73
CA LEU A 40 2.76 10.36 -9.85
C LEU A 40 3.29 9.18 -10.67
N ALA A 41 2.52 8.73 -11.67
CA ALA A 41 2.97 7.64 -12.53
C ALA A 41 4.31 7.97 -13.18
N GLU A 42 4.46 9.20 -13.67
CA GLU A 42 5.71 9.64 -14.26
C GLU A 42 6.85 9.61 -13.24
N LYS A 43 6.59 10.13 -12.05
CA LYS A 43 7.63 10.19 -11.01
C LYS A 43 8.10 8.81 -10.56
N VAL A 44 7.20 7.84 -10.51
CA VAL A 44 7.57 6.49 -10.07
C VAL A 44 7.96 5.59 -11.24
N GLY A 45 7.89 6.11 -12.48
CA GLY A 45 8.41 5.40 -13.64
C GLY A 45 7.50 4.31 -14.17
N THR A 46 6.20 4.43 -13.98
CA THR A 46 5.26 3.49 -14.60
C THR A 46 4.64 4.11 -15.85
N LEU A 47 4.34 3.26 -16.83
CA LEU A 47 3.80 3.73 -18.10
C LEU A 47 2.33 4.10 -18.03
N TYR A 48 1.58 3.49 -17.09
CA TYR A 48 0.14 3.62 -17.07
C TYR A 48 -0.33 4.19 -15.76
N TYR A 49 -1.00 5.35 -15.82
CA TYR A 49 -1.56 5.96 -14.62
C TYR A 49 -2.69 5.11 -14.03
N THR A 50 -3.29 4.21 -14.81
CA THR A 50 -4.33 3.32 -14.30
C THR A 50 -3.78 2.38 -13.21
N TYR A 51 -2.49 2.08 -13.25
CA TYR A 51 -1.83 1.33 -12.19
C TYR A 51 -1.92 2.07 -10.86
N ILE A 52 -1.71 3.40 -10.89
CA ILE A 52 -1.84 4.23 -9.69
C ILE A 52 -3.29 4.16 -9.18
N SER A 53 -4.25 4.30 -10.09
CA SER A 53 -5.67 4.24 -9.72
C SER A 53 -6.02 2.92 -9.04
N GLN A 54 -5.53 1.80 -9.57
CA GLN A 54 -5.80 0.49 -9.00
C GLN A 54 -5.22 0.36 -7.59
N ILE A 55 -4.00 0.86 -7.39
CA ILE A 55 -3.37 0.82 -6.07
C ILE A 55 -4.18 1.65 -5.08
N GLU A 56 -4.62 2.85 -5.49
CA GLU A 56 -5.38 3.72 -4.61
C GLU A 56 -6.76 3.16 -4.26
N LEU A 57 -7.31 2.32 -5.13
CA LEU A 57 -8.58 1.63 -4.87
C LEU A 57 -8.41 0.33 -4.09
N GLY A 58 -7.18 -0.06 -3.79
CA GLY A 58 -6.92 -1.29 -3.06
C GLY A 58 -6.93 -2.53 -3.94
N GLN A 59 -6.90 -2.36 -5.25
CA GLN A 59 -6.93 -3.46 -6.21
C GLN A 59 -5.54 -3.91 -6.65
N GLY A 60 -4.50 -3.22 -6.17
CA GLY A 60 -3.12 -3.56 -6.45
C GLY A 60 -2.26 -3.21 -5.26
N LYS A 61 -0.99 -3.53 -5.36
CA LYS A 61 -0.02 -3.27 -4.30
C LYS A 61 1.21 -2.63 -4.88
N VAL A 62 1.87 -1.77 -4.09
CA VAL A 62 3.20 -1.29 -4.41
C VAL A 62 4.19 -2.33 -3.90
N ILE A 63 4.94 -2.95 -4.80
CA ILE A 63 5.93 -3.95 -4.39
C ILE A 63 7.06 -3.26 -3.64
N PRO A 64 7.70 -3.96 -2.67
CA PRO A 64 8.72 -3.34 -1.82
C PRO A 64 9.87 -2.71 -2.58
N GLU A 65 10.24 -3.27 -3.73
CA GLU A 65 11.32 -2.74 -4.56
C GLU A 65 11.04 -1.33 -5.06
N ARG A 66 9.77 -0.91 -5.03
CA ARG A 66 9.37 0.42 -5.50
C ARG A 66 9.04 1.38 -4.36
N TRP A 67 9.09 0.91 -3.13
CA TRP A 67 8.69 1.72 -1.98
C TRP A 67 9.50 2.99 -1.84
N GLU A 68 10.81 2.90 -2.02
CA GLU A 68 11.67 4.07 -1.87
C GLU A 68 11.37 5.13 -2.94
N THR A 69 11.16 4.69 -4.17
CA THR A 69 10.81 5.60 -5.27
C THR A 69 9.49 6.31 -5.00
N TRP A 70 8.50 5.56 -4.53
CA TRP A 70 7.20 6.15 -4.19
C TRP A 70 7.32 7.14 -3.03
N ALA A 71 8.06 6.76 -2.00
CA ALA A 71 8.25 7.63 -0.84
C ALA A 71 8.84 8.97 -1.26
N LYS A 72 9.86 8.93 -2.09
CA LYS A 72 10.49 10.15 -2.57
C LYS A 72 9.54 10.99 -3.40
N ALA A 73 8.77 10.35 -4.26
CA ALA A 73 7.79 11.06 -5.08
C ALA A 73 6.73 11.77 -4.24
N LEU A 74 6.37 11.19 -3.10
CA LEU A 74 5.34 11.72 -2.21
C LEU A 74 5.90 12.57 -1.08
N ASN A 75 7.22 12.78 -1.04
CA ASN A 75 7.90 13.55 0.01
C ASN A 75 7.70 12.94 1.39
N ILE A 76 7.76 11.62 1.46
CA ILE A 76 7.63 10.87 2.72
C ILE A 76 8.96 10.18 2.98
N HIS A 77 9.39 10.19 4.23
CA HIS A 77 10.61 9.47 4.61
C HIS A 77 10.44 8.00 4.23
N PRO A 78 11.41 7.39 3.53
CA PRO A 78 11.26 6.01 3.05
C PRO A 78 10.96 5.00 4.16
N ARG A 79 11.56 5.16 5.34
CA ARG A 79 11.30 4.25 6.45
C ARG A 79 9.84 4.33 6.91
N ILE A 80 9.31 5.56 7.00
CA ILE A 80 7.92 5.77 7.41
C ILE A 80 6.98 5.16 6.38
N PHE A 81 7.27 5.40 5.10
CA PHE A 81 6.49 4.83 4.01
C PHE A 81 6.49 3.30 4.06
N ALA A 82 7.69 2.72 4.23
CA ALA A 82 7.83 1.26 4.27
C ALA A 82 7.06 0.67 5.45
N MET A 83 7.12 1.30 6.62
CA MET A 83 6.39 0.82 7.78
C MET A 83 4.89 0.83 7.53
N LYS A 84 4.40 1.88 6.89
CA LYS A 84 2.97 2.01 6.60
C LYS A 84 2.50 0.92 5.65
N LEU A 85 3.25 0.67 4.60
CA LEU A 85 2.88 -0.35 3.62
C LEU A 85 3.07 -1.77 4.17
N LEU A 86 4.12 -1.99 4.94
CA LEU A 86 4.34 -3.28 5.57
C LEU A 86 3.18 -3.64 6.49
N GLU A 87 2.75 -2.67 7.30
CA GLU A 87 1.62 -2.89 8.21
C GLU A 87 0.36 -3.28 7.45
N ALA A 88 0.11 -2.61 6.33
CA ALA A 88 -1.10 -2.85 5.55
C ALA A 88 -1.05 -4.15 4.77
N TYR A 89 0.10 -4.44 4.14
CA TYR A 89 0.21 -5.59 3.25
C TYR A 89 0.59 -6.88 3.96
N GLU A 90 1.36 -6.76 5.05
CA GLU A 90 1.86 -7.92 5.80
C GLU A 90 1.72 -7.66 7.29
N PRO A 91 0.49 -7.61 7.79
CA PRO A 91 0.27 -7.23 9.18
C PRO A 91 0.92 -8.19 10.19
N THR A 92 1.00 -9.47 9.87
CA THR A 92 1.66 -10.43 10.76
C THR A 92 3.15 -10.14 10.85
N ALA A 93 3.81 -9.92 9.71
CA ALA A 93 5.22 -9.59 9.69
C ALA A 93 5.49 -8.30 10.45
N TYR A 94 4.65 -7.29 10.22
CA TYR A 94 4.78 -6.01 10.91
C TYR A 94 4.72 -6.20 12.43
N ARG A 95 3.73 -6.95 12.91
CA ARG A 95 3.56 -7.21 14.33
C ARG A 95 4.77 -7.94 14.91
N LEU A 96 5.28 -8.92 14.19
CA LEU A 96 6.43 -9.71 14.67
C LEU A 96 7.70 -8.87 14.76
N ILE A 97 7.87 -7.89 13.86
CA ILE A 97 9.06 -7.05 13.84
C ILE A 97 8.96 -5.91 14.85
N PHE A 98 7.82 -5.23 14.89
CA PHE A 98 7.66 -4.01 15.68
C PHE A 98 6.87 -4.21 16.97
N GLY A 99 6.22 -5.34 17.11
CA GLY A 99 5.38 -5.61 18.27
C GLY A 99 4.04 -4.90 18.17
N ASP A 100 3.15 -5.24 19.08
CA ASP A 100 1.83 -4.64 19.11
C ASP A 100 1.45 -4.21 20.52
N GLU A 101 2.45 -3.96 21.35
CA GLU A 101 2.21 -3.52 22.71
C GLU A 101 2.41 -2.09 22.92
#